data_8d17db8210c3d6656e2260b79caa17dd
#
_entry.id   8d17db8210c3d6656e2260b79caa17dd
#
_cell.length_a   1.000
_cell.length_b   1.000
_cell.length_c   1.000
_cell.angle_alpha   90.00
_cell.angle_beta   90.00
_cell.angle_gamma   90.00
#
_symmetry.space_group_name_H-M   'P 1'
#
loop_
_entity.id
_entity.type
_entity.pdbx_description
1 polymer ?
#
loop_
_entity_poly.entity_id
_entity_poly.type
_entity_poly.pdbx_seq_one_letter_code
_entity_poly.pdbx_strand_id
1 'polypeptide(L)'
;MIQNNLAKLPIIVAVMMIATAAHASDAKRPAPRFAKAECAVKVVPGERIECGVLSVPENRRKARSRTISLPVMIFRSTAAAPAADPVVYLPGGPGLSSIDGRTTGKGNPFLMERDLILLEGRGNKFARPSLSCPDINVLRAQNAVPAMQTAAVARCRAALVPSGVDLDGYTSAAAADDLDDLRRLLGIRQWNVIGFSYGTRLAQTVLQRHPEGIRSVVLDSVLPVDVNYDETAASSLRRAIDAVLAGCANDPACDTRYPDLRARFAKLVADADQTGVAAPDRMLRGRDIVDAVGAGLQQPAIIPTLPRIISEAAEGRLTGLLPLTRQTPSSFNWGLRLSIWCGEEMPFETASRMASQTSPTLGLGGVDNRTATPEMCAAWRVSPADGKANEPVKSDVPVLILAGEFDPVTPPAWGRRLLRTMPNARFVQIPGQSHGAMFNRCGGQMTLAFLHDPGAPLSGDCIAKLPGTVFVLDAGTAAPAMQ
;
A
#
# COMPACT_ATOMS: atom_id res chain seq x y z
N MET A 1 -84.12 -40.63 -54.58
CA MET A 1 -83.26 -39.44 -54.38
C MET A 1 -82.55 -39.62 -53.02
N ILE A 2 -81.34 -40.10 -53.04
CA ILE A 2 -80.56 -40.40 -51.80
C ILE A 2 -79.28 -39.58 -51.91
N GLN A 3 -79.11 -38.56 -51.04
CA GLN A 3 -77.93 -37.75 -50.96
C GLN A 3 -76.94 -38.44 -50.05
N ASN A 4 -75.72 -38.73 -50.58
CA ASN A 4 -74.56 -39.21 -49.85
C ASN A 4 -73.80 -38.03 -49.26
N ASN A 5 -73.75 -37.93 -47.96
CA ASN A 5 -72.87 -37.03 -47.22
C ASN A 5 -71.56 -37.79 -46.85
N LEU A 6 -70.49 -37.46 -47.51
CA LEU A 6 -69.11 -37.88 -47.13
C LEU A 6 -68.51 -36.87 -46.11
N ALA A 7 -68.42 -37.36 -44.89
CA ALA A 7 -67.72 -36.62 -43.83
C ALA A 7 -66.18 -36.65 -44.05
N LYS A 8 -65.55 -35.49 -44.18
CA LYS A 8 -64.08 -35.33 -44.20
C LYS A 8 -63.52 -35.32 -42.78
N LEU A 9 -62.73 -36.31 -42.39
CA LEU A 9 -61.91 -36.30 -41.18
C LEU A 9 -60.65 -35.40 -41.39
N PRO A 10 -60.32 -34.52 -40.46
CA PRO A 10 -59.01 -33.79 -40.50
C PRO A 10 -57.91 -34.68 -39.89
N ILE A 11 -56.83 -34.85 -40.65
CA ILE A 11 -55.60 -35.49 -40.17
C ILE A 11 -54.86 -34.44 -39.31
N ILE A 12 -54.84 -34.67 -37.99
CA ILE A 12 -53.98 -33.85 -37.06
C ILE A 12 -52.59 -34.45 -37.12
N VAL A 13 -51.64 -33.74 -37.76
CA VAL A 13 -50.22 -34.01 -37.70
C VAL A 13 -49.65 -33.40 -36.36
N ALA A 14 -49.41 -34.27 -35.37
CA ALA A 14 -48.77 -33.90 -34.15
C ALA A 14 -47.27 -33.72 -34.43
N VAL A 15 -46.81 -32.49 -34.50
CA VAL A 15 -45.36 -32.14 -34.52
C VAL A 15 -44.81 -32.28 -33.09
N MET A 16 -44.10 -33.37 -32.83
CA MET A 16 -43.37 -33.61 -31.59
C MET A 16 -42.13 -32.68 -31.58
N MET A 17 -42.22 -31.54 -30.91
CA MET A 17 -41.01 -30.73 -30.60
C MET A 17 -40.19 -31.46 -29.53
N ILE A 18 -39.09 -32.06 -29.96
CA ILE A 18 -38.06 -32.55 -29.03
C ILE A 18 -37.31 -31.33 -28.46
N ALA A 19 -37.70 -30.89 -27.27
CA ALA A 19 -36.96 -29.92 -26.51
C ALA A 19 -35.63 -30.57 -26.06
N THR A 20 -34.55 -30.31 -26.78
CA THR A 20 -33.19 -30.60 -26.30
C THR A 20 -32.92 -29.70 -25.11
N ALA A 21 -33.11 -30.20 -23.89
CA ALA A 21 -32.61 -29.57 -22.68
C ALA A 21 -31.09 -29.49 -22.78
N ALA A 22 -30.59 -28.33 -23.15
CA ALA A 22 -29.17 -28.02 -23.03
C ALA A 22 -28.81 -28.14 -21.54
N HIS A 23 -28.15 -29.23 -21.17
CA HIS A 23 -27.54 -29.35 -19.86
C HIS A 23 -26.51 -28.25 -19.77
N ALA A 24 -26.86 -27.15 -19.10
CA ALA A 24 -25.89 -26.17 -18.63
C ALA A 24 -24.95 -26.93 -17.69
N SER A 25 -23.75 -27.28 -18.17
CA SER A 25 -22.73 -27.87 -17.32
C SER A 25 -22.53 -26.94 -16.16
N ASP A 26 -22.76 -27.43 -14.93
CA ASP A 26 -22.40 -26.75 -13.68
C ASP A 26 -20.87 -26.59 -13.67
N ALA A 27 -20.38 -25.55 -14.36
CA ALA A 27 -18.96 -25.22 -14.39
C ALA A 27 -18.60 -24.69 -13.02
N LYS A 28 -18.13 -25.60 -12.14
CA LYS A 28 -17.62 -25.24 -10.82
C LYS A 28 -16.44 -24.28 -10.98
N ARG A 29 -16.42 -23.24 -10.15
CA ARG A 29 -15.27 -22.33 -10.02
C ARG A 29 -14.00 -23.15 -9.82
N PRO A 30 -12.85 -22.81 -10.46
CA PRO A 30 -11.58 -23.48 -10.23
C PRO A 30 -11.23 -23.46 -8.74
N ALA A 31 -10.92 -24.63 -8.18
CA ALA A 31 -10.47 -24.71 -6.78
C ALA A 31 -9.04 -24.20 -6.64
N PRO A 32 -8.70 -23.49 -5.55
CA PRO A 32 -7.33 -23.09 -5.27
C PRO A 32 -6.40 -24.30 -5.18
N ARG A 33 -5.15 -24.15 -5.68
CA ARG A 33 -4.12 -25.18 -5.66
C ARG A 33 -2.76 -24.57 -5.40
N PHE A 34 -1.93 -25.24 -4.63
CA PHE A 34 -0.52 -24.90 -4.44
C PHE A 34 0.36 -26.01 -5.00
N ALA A 35 1.38 -25.66 -5.76
CA ALA A 35 2.36 -26.59 -6.29
C ALA A 35 3.77 -26.03 -6.12
N LYS A 36 4.74 -26.88 -5.80
CA LYS A 36 6.17 -26.52 -5.82
C LYS A 36 6.57 -26.12 -7.24
N ALA A 37 7.40 -25.11 -7.36
CA ALA A 37 7.88 -24.57 -8.64
C ALA A 37 9.26 -23.93 -8.45
N GLU A 38 9.92 -23.60 -9.56
CA GLU A 38 11.12 -22.77 -9.52
C GLU A 38 10.79 -21.38 -8.95
N CYS A 39 11.79 -20.77 -8.29
CA CYS A 39 11.65 -19.44 -7.74
C CYS A 39 11.49 -18.40 -8.86
N ALA A 40 10.55 -17.48 -8.70
CA ALA A 40 10.30 -16.41 -9.67
C ALA A 40 11.45 -15.38 -9.74
N VAL A 41 12.33 -15.38 -8.75
CA VAL A 41 13.57 -14.58 -8.71
C VAL A 41 14.76 -15.50 -8.48
N LYS A 42 15.94 -15.11 -8.97
CA LYS A 42 17.17 -15.88 -8.73
C LYS A 42 17.55 -15.74 -7.25
N VAL A 43 17.61 -16.88 -6.56
CA VAL A 43 18.02 -16.96 -5.14
C VAL A 43 19.50 -17.28 -5.02
N VAL A 44 20.10 -16.88 -3.91
CA VAL A 44 21.51 -17.22 -3.59
C VAL A 44 21.62 -18.73 -3.37
N PRO A 45 22.60 -19.42 -3.98
CA PRO A 45 22.79 -20.84 -3.78
C PRO A 45 23.02 -21.20 -2.30
N GLY A 46 22.40 -22.29 -1.84
CA GLY A 46 22.52 -22.78 -0.46
C GLY A 46 21.55 -22.14 0.53
N GLU A 47 20.73 -21.19 0.11
CA GLU A 47 19.67 -20.62 0.94
C GLU A 47 18.54 -21.64 1.18
N ARG A 48 17.97 -21.60 2.40
CA ARG A 48 16.83 -22.43 2.79
C ARG A 48 15.51 -21.83 2.33
N ILE A 49 15.32 -21.74 1.01
CA ILE A 49 14.14 -21.14 0.38
C ILE A 49 13.41 -22.22 -0.42
N GLU A 50 12.12 -22.36 -0.18
CA GLU A 50 11.22 -23.18 -0.99
C GLU A 50 10.32 -22.27 -1.80
N CYS A 51 10.13 -22.59 -3.07
CA CYS A 51 9.29 -21.82 -3.97
C CYS A 51 8.12 -22.66 -4.50
N GLY A 52 7.05 -21.98 -4.84
CA GLY A 52 5.87 -22.58 -5.43
C GLY A 52 4.98 -21.55 -6.10
N VAL A 53 3.86 -22.04 -6.60
CA VAL A 53 2.83 -21.22 -7.23
C VAL A 53 1.47 -21.56 -6.62
N LEU A 54 0.79 -20.54 -6.14
CA LEU A 54 -0.61 -20.59 -5.78
C LEU A 54 -1.46 -20.27 -7.02
N SER A 55 -2.32 -21.19 -7.42
CA SER A 55 -3.29 -21.03 -8.50
C SER A 55 -4.68 -20.75 -7.92
N VAL A 56 -5.30 -19.64 -8.28
CA VAL A 56 -6.59 -19.19 -7.73
C VAL A 56 -7.50 -18.64 -8.84
N PRO A 57 -8.82 -18.57 -8.64
CA PRO A 57 -9.70 -17.88 -9.57
C PRO A 57 -9.36 -16.40 -9.66
N GLU A 58 -9.29 -15.82 -10.88
CA GLU A 58 -9.05 -14.39 -11.08
C GLU A 58 -10.18 -13.57 -10.45
N ASN A 59 -11.42 -13.84 -10.82
CA ASN A 59 -12.59 -13.17 -10.25
C ASN A 59 -13.41 -14.17 -9.43
N ARG A 60 -13.31 -14.05 -8.10
CA ARG A 60 -13.98 -14.95 -7.16
C ARG A 60 -15.50 -14.82 -7.14
N ARG A 61 -16.06 -13.78 -7.77
CA ARG A 61 -17.52 -13.58 -7.91
C ARG A 61 -18.12 -14.30 -9.11
N LYS A 62 -17.28 -14.74 -10.07
CA LYS A 62 -17.73 -15.41 -11.31
C LYS A 62 -17.54 -16.92 -11.23
N ALA A 63 -18.56 -17.70 -11.54
CA ALA A 63 -18.46 -19.16 -11.59
C ALA A 63 -17.46 -19.62 -12.65
N ARG A 64 -17.48 -19.00 -13.81
CA ARG A 64 -16.54 -19.27 -14.92
C ARG A 64 -15.42 -18.20 -14.92
N SER A 65 -14.54 -18.27 -13.94
CA SER A 65 -13.34 -17.42 -13.88
C SER A 65 -12.15 -18.20 -14.39
N ARG A 66 -11.25 -17.54 -15.11
CA ARG A 66 -9.94 -18.13 -15.40
C ARG A 66 -9.13 -18.27 -14.12
N THR A 67 -8.12 -19.12 -14.15
CA THR A 67 -7.12 -19.27 -13.08
C THR A 67 -5.99 -18.29 -13.31
N ILE A 68 -5.52 -17.67 -12.24
CA ILE A 68 -4.29 -16.85 -12.19
C ILE A 68 -3.25 -17.54 -11.33
N SER A 69 -1.97 -17.17 -11.53
CA SER A 69 -0.84 -17.79 -10.86
C SER A 69 -0.07 -16.76 -10.03
N LEU A 70 0.11 -17.07 -8.76
CA LEU A 70 0.75 -16.20 -7.76
C LEU A 70 1.98 -16.92 -7.21
N PRO A 71 3.21 -16.47 -7.51
CA PRO A 71 4.43 -17.02 -6.94
C PRO A 71 4.47 -16.90 -5.42
N VAL A 72 5.03 -17.91 -4.77
CA VAL A 72 5.22 -18.00 -3.32
C VAL A 72 6.68 -18.30 -3.04
N MET A 73 7.26 -17.62 -2.06
CA MET A 73 8.57 -17.93 -1.51
C MET A 73 8.44 -18.20 -0.01
N ILE A 74 8.99 -19.29 0.46
CA ILE A 74 9.01 -19.70 1.87
C ILE A 74 10.46 -19.75 2.32
N PHE A 75 10.86 -18.78 3.12
CA PHE A 75 12.17 -18.75 3.77
C PHE A 75 12.07 -19.56 5.05
N ARG A 76 12.83 -20.64 5.13
CA ARG A 76 12.80 -21.54 6.27
C ARG A 76 13.60 -20.99 7.44
N SER A 77 13.02 -21.09 8.62
CA SER A 77 13.68 -20.71 9.88
C SER A 77 15.02 -21.41 10.07
N THR A 78 15.94 -20.73 10.73
CA THR A 78 17.23 -21.28 11.16
C THR A 78 17.15 -21.99 12.51
N ALA A 79 16.03 -21.88 13.23
CA ALA A 79 15.81 -22.60 14.49
C ALA A 79 15.84 -24.11 14.30
N ALA A 80 16.32 -24.85 15.33
CA ALA A 80 16.27 -26.28 15.33
C ALA A 80 14.83 -26.82 15.42
N ALA A 81 13.95 -26.10 16.12
CA ALA A 81 12.52 -26.36 16.24
C ALA A 81 11.75 -25.05 15.94
N PRO A 82 11.45 -24.78 14.67
CA PRO A 82 10.69 -23.57 14.31
C PRO A 82 9.29 -23.54 14.93
N ALA A 83 8.82 -22.34 15.29
CA ALA A 83 7.45 -22.16 15.73
C ALA A 83 6.47 -22.51 14.60
N ALA A 84 5.34 -23.12 14.95
CA ALA A 84 4.35 -23.61 13.99
C ALA A 84 3.48 -22.48 13.36
N ASP A 85 3.69 -21.23 13.77
CA ASP A 85 2.97 -20.03 13.35
C ASP A 85 3.90 -19.11 12.56
N PRO A 86 4.09 -19.35 11.24
CA PRO A 86 5.00 -18.56 10.40
C PRO A 86 4.56 -17.12 10.30
N VAL A 87 5.44 -16.28 9.78
CA VAL A 87 5.17 -14.88 9.44
C VAL A 87 4.81 -14.77 7.96
N VAL A 88 3.73 -14.05 7.63
CA VAL A 88 3.46 -13.59 6.27
C VAL A 88 3.61 -12.07 6.20
N TYR A 89 4.33 -11.56 5.19
CA TYR A 89 4.58 -10.13 5.00
C TYR A 89 3.79 -9.58 3.82
N LEU A 90 3.08 -8.48 4.07
CA LEU A 90 2.24 -7.76 3.11
C LEU A 90 2.86 -6.39 2.83
N PRO A 91 3.40 -6.16 1.61
CA PRO A 91 4.07 -4.92 1.25
C PRO A 91 3.09 -3.75 1.07
N GLY A 92 3.65 -2.56 0.99
CA GLY A 92 2.92 -1.34 0.70
C GLY A 92 2.50 -1.18 -0.77
N GLY A 93 2.16 0.01 -1.12
CA GLY A 93 1.71 0.39 -2.46
C GLY A 93 0.27 0.92 -2.46
N PRO A 94 -0.74 0.17 -2.94
CA PRO A 94 -0.67 -1.16 -3.57
C PRO A 94 0.20 -1.19 -4.82
N GLY A 95 0.61 -2.42 -5.20
CA GLY A 95 1.39 -2.63 -6.42
C GLY A 95 2.89 -2.79 -6.21
N LEU A 96 3.39 -2.87 -4.96
CA LEU A 96 4.74 -3.32 -4.67
C LEU A 96 4.78 -4.85 -4.59
N SER A 97 5.82 -5.44 -5.17
CA SER A 97 6.04 -6.89 -5.11
C SER A 97 6.54 -7.30 -3.72
N SER A 98 6.05 -8.40 -3.19
CA SER A 98 6.54 -9.00 -1.95
C SER A 98 7.87 -9.73 -2.12
N ILE A 99 8.18 -10.20 -3.33
CA ILE A 99 9.32 -11.08 -3.63
C ILE A 99 10.43 -10.40 -4.43
N ASP A 100 10.20 -9.21 -4.99
CA ASP A 100 11.22 -8.50 -5.77
C ASP A 100 12.45 -8.17 -4.91
N GLY A 101 13.64 -8.52 -5.41
CA GLY A 101 14.90 -8.34 -4.67
C GLY A 101 15.11 -9.30 -3.48
N ARG A 102 14.19 -10.23 -3.21
CA ARG A 102 14.29 -11.19 -2.09
C ARG A 102 15.10 -12.42 -2.50
N THR A 103 16.40 -12.28 -2.59
CA THR A 103 17.33 -13.31 -3.09
C THR A 103 17.96 -14.17 -1.98
N THR A 104 17.88 -13.74 -0.72
CA THR A 104 18.47 -14.39 0.45
C THR A 104 17.64 -14.13 1.70
N GLY A 105 17.63 -15.08 2.62
CA GLY A 105 17.09 -14.93 3.98
C GLY A 105 18.13 -14.44 4.99
N LYS A 106 19.40 -14.34 4.60
CA LYS A 106 20.49 -14.01 5.51
C LYS A 106 20.26 -12.66 6.20
N GLY A 107 20.38 -12.66 7.52
CA GLY A 107 20.19 -11.46 8.34
C GLY A 107 18.74 -11.07 8.60
N ASN A 108 17.76 -11.84 8.10
CA ASN A 108 16.37 -11.60 8.42
C ASN A 108 16.03 -12.11 9.83
N PRO A 109 15.69 -11.25 10.79
CA PRO A 109 15.52 -11.64 12.18
C PRO A 109 14.30 -12.53 12.43
N PHE A 110 13.28 -12.52 11.57
CA PHE A 110 12.12 -13.42 11.71
C PHE A 110 12.52 -14.88 11.60
N LEU A 111 13.55 -15.18 10.80
CA LEU A 111 14.03 -16.56 10.58
C LEU A 111 14.75 -17.19 11.78
N MET A 112 14.99 -16.41 12.83
CA MET A 112 15.55 -16.97 14.08
C MET A 112 14.55 -17.90 14.80
N GLU A 113 13.26 -17.70 14.59
CA GLU A 113 12.21 -18.50 15.27
C GLU A 113 11.18 -19.09 14.30
N ARG A 114 10.87 -18.43 13.20
CA ARG A 114 9.72 -18.72 12.34
C ARG A 114 10.08 -18.71 10.86
N ASP A 115 9.35 -19.47 10.08
CA ASP A 115 9.37 -19.34 8.63
C ASP A 115 8.79 -17.97 8.22
N LEU A 116 9.32 -17.40 7.15
CA LEU A 116 8.77 -16.20 6.50
C LEU A 116 8.17 -16.58 5.16
N ILE A 117 6.90 -16.27 4.96
CA ILE A 117 6.16 -16.55 3.73
C ILE A 117 5.91 -15.25 2.99
N LEU A 118 6.28 -15.22 1.72
CA LEU A 118 6.00 -14.14 0.79
C LEU A 118 5.11 -14.68 -0.32
N LEU A 119 3.88 -14.17 -0.40
CA LEU A 119 2.97 -14.40 -1.52
C LEU A 119 3.03 -13.18 -2.44
N GLU A 120 3.35 -13.39 -3.70
CA GLU A 120 3.21 -12.33 -4.69
C GLU A 120 1.74 -11.99 -4.89
N GLY A 121 1.38 -10.73 -4.67
CA GLY A 121 -0.01 -10.29 -4.79
C GLY A 121 -0.55 -10.45 -6.21
N ARG A 122 -1.84 -10.76 -6.34
CA ARG A 122 -2.53 -10.83 -7.64
C ARG A 122 -2.29 -9.58 -8.47
N GLY A 123 -1.98 -9.73 -9.73
CA GLY A 123 -1.70 -8.63 -10.63
C GLY A 123 -0.33 -7.96 -10.48
N ASN A 124 0.46 -8.30 -9.47
CA ASN A 124 1.80 -7.75 -9.26
C ASN A 124 2.82 -8.27 -10.29
N LYS A 125 4.07 -7.82 -10.15
CA LYS A 125 5.17 -7.97 -11.12
C LYS A 125 5.37 -9.41 -11.61
N PHE A 126 5.37 -10.38 -10.69
CA PHE A 126 5.63 -11.78 -10.98
C PHE A 126 4.37 -12.65 -11.07
N ALA A 127 3.20 -12.10 -10.73
CA ALA A 127 1.93 -12.78 -10.92
C ALA A 127 1.61 -12.95 -12.42
N ARG A 128 0.79 -13.93 -12.73
CA ARG A 128 0.28 -14.16 -14.10
C ARG A 128 -1.24 -14.17 -14.09
N PRO A 129 -1.88 -13.15 -14.71
CA PRO A 129 -1.27 -12.02 -15.40
C PRO A 129 -0.70 -10.98 -14.44
N SER A 130 0.29 -10.21 -14.91
CA SER A 130 0.71 -8.96 -14.28
C SER A 130 -0.07 -7.80 -14.87
N LEU A 131 -0.52 -6.88 -14.01
CA LEU A 131 -1.18 -5.63 -14.43
C LEU A 131 -0.17 -4.48 -14.57
N SER A 132 1.02 -4.75 -15.08
CA SER A 132 2.07 -3.76 -15.21
C SER A 132 1.71 -2.69 -16.25
N CYS A 133 1.82 -1.41 -15.85
CA CYS A 133 1.63 -0.23 -16.68
C CYS A 133 2.85 0.71 -16.51
N PRO A 134 4.03 0.34 -17.00
CA PRO A 134 5.29 1.04 -16.68
C PRO A 134 5.32 2.49 -17.14
N ASP A 135 4.64 2.84 -18.24
CA ASP A 135 4.57 4.21 -18.75
C ASP A 135 4.06 5.21 -17.70
N ILE A 136 3.14 4.77 -16.81
CA ILE A 136 2.57 5.63 -15.79
C ILE A 136 3.64 6.02 -14.76
N ASN A 137 4.53 5.10 -14.37
CA ASN A 137 5.64 5.40 -13.46
C ASN A 137 6.55 6.49 -14.05
N VAL A 138 6.88 6.37 -15.34
CA VAL A 138 7.72 7.34 -16.04
C VAL A 138 7.05 8.71 -16.11
N LEU A 139 5.79 8.76 -16.56
CA LEU A 139 5.04 10.00 -16.70
C LEU A 139 4.86 10.72 -15.36
N ARG A 140 4.63 9.99 -14.27
CA ARG A 140 4.52 10.59 -12.93
C ARG A 140 5.86 11.15 -12.44
N ALA A 141 6.96 10.43 -12.62
CA ALA A 141 8.30 10.92 -12.28
C ALA A 141 8.69 12.17 -13.07
N GLN A 142 8.15 12.33 -14.30
CA GLN A 142 8.34 13.50 -15.14
C GLN A 142 7.33 14.64 -14.83
N ASN A 143 6.46 14.50 -13.83
CA ASN A 143 5.36 15.44 -13.56
C ASN A 143 4.51 15.75 -14.83
N ALA A 144 4.30 14.74 -15.68
CA ALA A 144 3.53 14.88 -16.91
C ALA A 144 2.11 15.34 -16.62
N VAL A 145 1.55 16.14 -17.53
CA VAL A 145 0.20 16.68 -17.37
C VAL A 145 -0.85 15.56 -17.20
N PRO A 146 -1.93 15.79 -16.45
CA PRO A 146 -2.94 14.77 -16.14
C PRO A 146 -3.50 14.05 -17.36
N ALA A 147 -3.72 14.76 -18.48
CA ALA A 147 -4.22 14.18 -19.71
C ALA A 147 -3.30 13.10 -20.29
N MET A 148 -1.97 13.27 -20.19
CA MET A 148 -1.00 12.26 -20.63
C MET A 148 -1.03 11.01 -19.74
N GLN A 149 -1.17 11.20 -18.43
CA GLN A 149 -1.30 10.09 -17.47
C GLN A 149 -2.60 9.31 -17.73
N THR A 150 -3.73 9.99 -17.92
CA THR A 150 -5.03 9.38 -18.25
C THR A 150 -4.98 8.60 -19.58
N ALA A 151 -4.32 9.15 -20.61
CA ALA A 151 -4.13 8.45 -21.87
C ALA A 151 -3.27 7.18 -21.71
N ALA A 152 -2.24 7.19 -20.85
CA ALA A 152 -1.45 6.00 -20.54
C ALA A 152 -2.29 4.93 -19.81
N VAL A 153 -3.16 5.33 -18.89
CA VAL A 153 -4.13 4.43 -18.24
C VAL A 153 -5.04 3.75 -19.25
N ALA A 154 -5.62 4.52 -20.19
CA ALA A 154 -6.48 3.98 -21.25
C ALA A 154 -5.74 2.99 -22.15
N ARG A 155 -4.49 3.29 -22.57
CA ARG A 155 -3.65 2.35 -23.35
C ARG A 155 -3.37 1.07 -22.58
N CYS A 156 -2.99 1.18 -21.29
CA CYS A 156 -2.70 0.01 -20.47
C CYS A 156 -3.93 -0.91 -20.36
N ARG A 157 -5.10 -0.34 -20.09
CA ARG A 157 -6.37 -1.09 -20.08
C ARG A 157 -6.65 -1.77 -21.41
N ALA A 158 -6.45 -1.04 -22.51
CA ALA A 158 -6.67 -1.56 -23.86
C ALA A 158 -5.74 -2.73 -24.23
N ALA A 159 -4.58 -2.85 -23.58
CA ALA A 159 -3.69 -4.00 -23.74
C ALA A 159 -4.14 -5.19 -22.86
N LEU A 160 -4.65 -4.96 -21.66
CA LEU A 160 -4.98 -6.01 -20.69
C LEU A 160 -6.35 -6.69 -20.96
N VAL A 161 -7.39 -5.90 -21.18
CA VAL A 161 -8.75 -6.44 -21.29
C VAL A 161 -8.96 -7.36 -22.49
N PRO A 162 -8.47 -7.08 -23.71
CA PRO A 162 -8.56 -7.99 -24.84
C PRO A 162 -7.80 -9.30 -24.64
N SER A 163 -6.79 -9.34 -23.76
CA SER A 163 -6.08 -10.58 -23.37
C SER A 163 -6.88 -11.44 -22.38
N GLY A 164 -8.13 -11.05 -22.07
CA GLY A 164 -9.03 -11.76 -21.18
C GLY A 164 -8.86 -11.42 -19.70
N VAL A 165 -8.13 -10.34 -19.33
CA VAL A 165 -7.99 -9.88 -17.95
C VAL A 165 -9.32 -9.31 -17.44
N ASP A 166 -9.80 -9.84 -16.32
CA ASP A 166 -10.99 -9.34 -15.61
C ASP A 166 -10.56 -8.42 -14.46
N LEU A 167 -10.46 -7.11 -14.74
CA LEU A 167 -9.96 -6.12 -13.79
C LEU A 167 -10.74 -6.07 -12.46
N ASP A 168 -12.01 -6.48 -12.45
CA ASP A 168 -12.84 -6.57 -11.24
C ASP A 168 -12.42 -7.70 -10.29
N GLY A 169 -11.52 -8.56 -10.71
CA GLY A 169 -10.92 -9.61 -9.88
C GLY A 169 -9.79 -9.14 -8.97
N TYR A 170 -9.29 -7.89 -9.13
CA TYR A 170 -8.09 -7.40 -8.45
C TYR A 170 -8.45 -6.45 -7.32
N THR A 171 -8.94 -7.03 -6.22
CA THR A 171 -9.41 -6.32 -5.01
C THR A 171 -8.66 -6.78 -3.77
N SER A 172 -8.66 -5.94 -2.70
CA SER A 172 -8.12 -6.31 -1.39
C SER A 172 -8.84 -7.53 -0.80
N ALA A 173 -10.16 -7.65 -1.01
CA ALA A 173 -10.95 -8.80 -0.57
C ALA A 173 -10.49 -10.10 -1.26
N ALA A 174 -10.27 -10.06 -2.57
CA ALA A 174 -9.79 -11.23 -3.30
C ALA A 174 -8.33 -11.60 -2.91
N ALA A 175 -7.48 -10.60 -2.62
CA ALA A 175 -6.13 -10.83 -2.12
C ALA A 175 -6.12 -11.43 -0.71
N ALA A 176 -7.05 -11.02 0.16
CA ALA A 176 -7.23 -11.63 1.48
C ALA A 176 -7.67 -13.10 1.39
N ASP A 177 -8.56 -13.41 0.46
CA ASP A 177 -8.97 -14.80 0.19
C ASP A 177 -7.81 -15.65 -0.38
N ASP A 178 -6.92 -15.07 -1.21
CA ASP A 178 -5.72 -15.77 -1.71
C ASP A 178 -4.77 -16.14 -0.57
N LEU A 179 -4.61 -15.25 0.40
CA LEU A 179 -3.78 -15.50 1.59
C LEU A 179 -4.34 -16.66 2.42
N ASP A 180 -5.65 -16.69 2.66
CA ASP A 180 -6.27 -17.78 3.43
C ASP A 180 -6.26 -19.11 2.67
N ASP A 181 -6.47 -19.09 1.36
CA ASP A 181 -6.30 -20.29 0.52
C ASP A 181 -4.87 -20.85 0.62
N LEU A 182 -3.84 -19.99 0.54
CA LEU A 182 -2.45 -20.40 0.70
C LEU A 182 -2.20 -21.01 2.09
N ARG A 183 -2.66 -20.34 3.16
CA ARG A 183 -2.55 -20.82 4.53
C ARG A 183 -3.11 -22.23 4.69
N ARG A 184 -4.34 -22.45 4.20
CA ARG A 184 -5.01 -23.76 4.27
C ARG A 184 -4.29 -24.83 3.46
N LEU A 185 -3.85 -24.51 2.25
CA LEU A 185 -3.15 -25.44 1.35
C LEU A 185 -1.77 -25.82 1.89
N LEU A 186 -1.12 -24.95 2.66
CA LEU A 186 0.13 -25.25 3.39
C LEU A 186 -0.10 -25.98 4.71
N GLY A 187 -1.35 -26.22 5.13
CA GLY A 187 -1.69 -26.88 6.39
C GLY A 187 -1.41 -26.03 7.64
N ILE A 188 -1.26 -24.71 7.48
CA ILE A 188 -0.98 -23.77 8.57
C ILE A 188 -2.28 -23.47 9.33
N ARG A 189 -2.30 -23.77 10.63
CA ARG A 189 -3.47 -23.49 11.47
C ARG A 189 -3.69 -21.98 11.64
N GLN A 190 -2.64 -21.27 12.08
CA GLN A 190 -2.62 -19.83 12.25
C GLN A 190 -1.23 -19.30 11.87
N TRP A 191 -1.18 -18.09 11.38
CA TRP A 191 0.07 -17.36 11.11
C TRP A 191 0.05 -15.97 11.70
N ASN A 192 1.21 -15.30 11.69
CA ASN A 192 1.35 -13.92 12.08
C ASN A 192 1.40 -13.07 10.80
N VAL A 193 0.64 -11.99 10.76
CA VAL A 193 0.58 -11.10 9.60
C VAL A 193 1.32 -9.81 9.90
N ILE A 194 2.26 -9.42 9.03
CA ILE A 194 2.91 -8.11 9.08
C ILE A 194 2.45 -7.33 7.86
N GLY A 195 1.75 -6.22 8.07
CA GLY A 195 1.37 -5.28 7.03
C GLY A 195 2.18 -3.99 7.11
N PHE A 196 2.66 -3.49 5.98
CA PHE A 196 3.32 -2.20 5.85
C PHE A 196 2.52 -1.30 4.91
N SER A 197 2.22 -0.04 5.31
CA SER A 197 1.53 0.93 4.46
C SER A 197 0.19 0.37 3.93
N TYR A 198 -0.07 0.32 2.61
CA TYR A 198 -1.24 -0.38 2.06
C TYR A 198 -1.36 -1.84 2.57
N GLY A 199 -0.25 -2.52 2.83
CA GLY A 199 -0.29 -3.87 3.42
C GLY A 199 -1.02 -3.93 4.75
N THR A 200 -1.12 -2.81 5.49
CA THR A 200 -1.93 -2.72 6.72
C THR A 200 -3.43 -2.71 6.42
N ARG A 201 -3.86 -2.07 5.31
CA ARG A 201 -5.25 -2.14 4.83
C ARG A 201 -5.59 -3.58 4.42
N LEU A 202 -4.69 -4.25 3.69
CA LEU A 202 -4.87 -5.65 3.33
C LEU A 202 -4.91 -6.56 4.58
N ALA A 203 -4.04 -6.33 5.59
CA ALA A 203 -4.07 -7.07 6.84
C ALA A 203 -5.39 -6.89 7.61
N GLN A 204 -5.94 -5.68 7.66
CA GLN A 204 -7.27 -5.41 8.20
C GLN A 204 -8.37 -6.14 7.43
N THR A 205 -8.26 -6.20 6.09
CA THR A 205 -9.19 -6.98 5.26
C THR A 205 -9.09 -8.48 5.56
N VAL A 206 -7.88 -9.01 5.80
CA VAL A 206 -7.69 -10.41 6.23
C VAL A 206 -8.32 -10.65 7.60
N LEU A 207 -8.12 -9.76 8.56
CA LEU A 207 -8.77 -9.83 9.89
C LEU A 207 -10.30 -9.83 9.80
N GLN A 208 -10.87 -9.03 8.90
CA GLN A 208 -12.31 -8.96 8.71
C GLN A 208 -12.88 -10.26 8.12
N ARG A 209 -12.13 -10.91 7.22
CA ARG A 209 -12.63 -12.04 6.41
C ARG A 209 -12.24 -13.41 6.97
N HIS A 210 -11.07 -13.53 7.57
CA HIS A 210 -10.45 -14.79 7.99
C HIS A 210 -9.75 -14.70 9.36
N PRO A 211 -10.41 -14.17 10.40
CA PRO A 211 -9.80 -13.95 11.71
C PRO A 211 -9.29 -15.24 12.37
N GLU A 212 -9.93 -16.39 12.07
CA GLU A 212 -9.59 -17.68 12.64
C GLU A 212 -8.19 -18.18 12.24
N GLY A 213 -7.69 -17.73 11.09
CA GLY A 213 -6.36 -18.05 10.56
C GLY A 213 -5.23 -17.19 11.13
N ILE A 214 -5.55 -16.21 11.98
CA ILE A 214 -4.59 -15.20 12.43
C ILE A 214 -4.29 -15.39 13.93
N ARG A 215 -2.98 -15.51 14.27
CA ARG A 215 -2.49 -15.52 15.65
C ARG A 215 -2.25 -14.11 16.17
N SER A 216 -1.59 -13.29 15.37
CA SER A 216 -1.30 -11.88 15.70
C SER A 216 -1.07 -11.05 14.43
N VAL A 217 -1.18 -9.72 14.57
CA VAL A 217 -0.94 -8.80 13.45
C VAL A 217 -0.01 -7.66 13.88
N VAL A 218 0.94 -7.32 13.02
CA VAL A 218 1.74 -6.09 13.13
C VAL A 218 1.33 -5.17 12.00
N LEU A 219 0.94 -3.95 12.34
CA LEU A 219 0.53 -2.90 11.40
C LEU A 219 1.52 -1.76 11.49
N ASP A 220 2.38 -1.63 10.50
CA ASP A 220 3.36 -0.53 10.43
C ASP A 220 2.91 0.53 9.43
N SER A 221 2.82 1.78 9.88
CA SER A 221 2.42 2.91 9.04
C SER A 221 1.02 2.71 8.47
N VAL A 222 0.03 2.75 9.36
CA VAL A 222 -1.33 2.24 9.13
C VAL A 222 -2.13 3.08 8.15
N LEU A 223 -2.69 2.44 7.13
CA LEU A 223 -3.80 2.93 6.32
C LEU A 223 -5.09 2.22 6.78
N PRO A 224 -5.97 2.89 7.55
CA PRO A 224 -7.25 2.30 7.96
C PRO A 224 -8.17 2.06 6.76
N VAL A 225 -8.97 1.01 6.81
CA VAL A 225 -9.93 0.73 5.72
C VAL A 225 -11.04 1.80 5.60
N ASP A 226 -11.35 2.48 6.71
CA ASP A 226 -12.37 3.53 6.81
C ASP A 226 -11.82 4.95 6.68
N VAL A 227 -10.62 5.10 6.10
CA VAL A 227 -10.02 6.39 5.74
C VAL A 227 -9.75 6.39 4.25
N ASN A 228 -10.29 7.39 3.55
CA ASN A 228 -9.99 7.60 2.14
C ASN A 228 -8.70 8.42 2.04
N TYR A 229 -7.66 7.80 1.48
CA TYR A 229 -6.32 8.36 1.45
C TYR A 229 -6.27 9.74 0.78
N ASP A 230 -6.84 9.85 -0.41
CA ASP A 230 -6.76 11.08 -1.22
C ASP A 230 -7.50 12.25 -0.56
N GLU A 231 -8.51 11.99 0.29
CA GLU A 231 -9.20 13.02 1.11
C GLU A 231 -8.34 13.61 2.24
N THR A 232 -7.15 13.04 2.50
CA THR A 232 -6.32 13.40 3.67
C THR A 232 -4.83 13.53 3.35
N ALA A 233 -4.42 13.19 2.13
CA ALA A 233 -3.00 13.11 1.74
C ALA A 233 -2.26 14.46 1.91
N ALA A 234 -2.83 15.56 1.44
CA ALA A 234 -2.22 16.88 1.57
C ALA A 234 -2.19 17.37 3.03
N SER A 235 -3.26 17.16 3.78
CA SER A 235 -3.28 17.51 5.21
C SER A 235 -2.33 16.65 6.05
N SER A 236 -2.11 15.39 5.68
CA SER A 236 -1.11 14.51 6.31
C SER A 236 0.32 15.03 6.08
N LEU A 237 0.64 15.42 4.84
CA LEU A 237 1.90 16.05 4.50
C LEU A 237 2.10 17.36 5.29
N ARG A 238 1.08 18.23 5.29
CA ARG A 238 1.12 19.48 6.05
C ARG A 238 1.38 19.24 7.54
N ARG A 239 0.71 18.30 8.16
CA ARG A 239 0.94 17.92 9.55
C ARG A 239 2.39 17.51 9.81
N ALA A 240 2.99 16.71 8.91
CA ALA A 240 4.37 16.26 9.07
C ALA A 240 5.38 17.42 8.92
N ILE A 241 5.17 18.34 7.97
CA ILE A 241 5.95 19.57 7.84
C ILE A 241 5.83 20.39 9.13
N ASP A 242 4.60 20.61 9.61
CA ASP A 242 4.36 21.38 10.83
C ASP A 242 5.02 20.75 12.07
N ALA A 243 5.10 19.43 12.14
CA ALA A 243 5.78 18.74 13.24
C ALA A 243 7.27 19.03 13.26
N VAL A 244 7.94 19.03 12.10
CA VAL A 244 9.39 19.42 12.02
C VAL A 244 9.57 20.87 12.38
N LEU A 245 8.77 21.79 11.84
CA LEU A 245 8.86 23.22 12.11
C LEU A 245 8.61 23.54 13.59
N ALA A 246 7.62 22.87 14.21
CA ALA A 246 7.35 23.00 15.63
C ALA A 246 8.46 22.37 16.49
N GLY A 247 9.00 21.22 16.07
CA GLY A 247 10.13 20.58 16.75
C GLY A 247 11.35 21.49 16.81
N CYS A 248 11.68 22.17 15.69
CA CYS A 248 12.77 23.15 15.66
C CYS A 248 12.47 24.35 16.54
N ALA A 249 11.27 24.93 16.48
CA ALA A 249 10.90 26.07 17.32
C ALA A 249 10.89 25.77 18.83
N ASN A 250 10.68 24.50 19.21
CA ASN A 250 10.72 24.06 20.60
C ASN A 250 12.13 23.64 21.07
N ASP A 251 13.10 23.55 20.17
CA ASP A 251 14.51 23.31 20.48
C ASP A 251 15.25 24.67 20.51
N PRO A 252 15.71 25.14 21.68
CA PRO A 252 16.35 26.47 21.79
C PRO A 252 17.57 26.67 20.87
N ALA A 253 18.32 25.60 20.58
CA ALA A 253 19.49 25.69 19.70
C ALA A 253 19.05 25.82 18.23
N CYS A 254 18.02 25.05 17.83
CA CYS A 254 17.43 25.09 16.49
C CYS A 254 16.72 26.45 16.25
N ASP A 255 15.89 26.90 17.19
CA ASP A 255 15.17 28.18 17.08
C ASP A 255 16.11 29.37 16.97
N THR A 256 17.16 29.41 17.82
CA THR A 256 18.22 30.44 17.74
C THR A 256 18.95 30.41 16.40
N ARG A 257 19.21 29.21 15.86
CA ARG A 257 19.96 29.07 14.60
C ARG A 257 19.11 29.35 13.36
N TYR A 258 17.82 29.04 13.41
CA TYR A 258 16.85 29.15 12.31
C TYR A 258 15.58 29.89 12.78
N PRO A 259 15.69 31.19 13.16
CA PRO A 259 14.56 31.92 13.70
C PRO A 259 13.44 32.04 12.65
N ASP A 260 12.20 32.10 13.14
CA ASP A 260 10.99 32.27 12.30
C ASP A 260 10.87 31.27 11.16
N LEU A 261 11.40 30.04 11.32
CA LEU A 261 11.50 29.05 10.24
C LEU A 261 10.15 28.77 9.56
N ARG A 262 9.05 28.75 10.34
CA ARG A 262 7.68 28.57 9.80
C ARG A 262 7.28 29.69 8.85
N ALA A 263 7.51 30.93 9.23
CA ALA A 263 7.18 32.10 8.39
C ALA A 263 8.06 32.13 7.14
N ARG A 264 9.34 31.81 7.29
CA ARG A 264 10.32 31.73 6.18
C ARG A 264 9.94 30.64 5.17
N PHE A 265 9.52 29.45 5.65
CA PHE A 265 9.02 28.39 4.77
C PHE A 265 7.76 28.82 4.01
N ALA A 266 6.79 29.40 4.71
CA ALA A 266 5.56 29.88 4.08
C ALA A 266 5.83 30.93 3.00
N LYS A 267 6.74 31.88 3.29
CA LYS A 267 7.15 32.90 2.32
C LYS A 267 7.87 32.29 1.12
N LEU A 268 8.80 31.36 1.33
CA LEU A 268 9.51 30.66 0.27
C LEU A 268 8.56 29.97 -0.70
N VAL A 269 7.53 29.24 -0.19
CA VAL A 269 6.51 28.59 -1.00
C VAL A 269 5.69 29.60 -1.78
N ALA A 270 5.26 30.70 -1.12
CA ALA A 270 4.44 31.72 -1.78
C ALA A 270 5.22 32.48 -2.88
N ASP A 271 6.47 32.85 -2.61
CA ASP A 271 7.34 33.53 -3.59
C ASP A 271 7.61 32.61 -4.80
N ALA A 272 7.84 31.31 -4.53
CA ALA A 272 8.02 30.33 -5.60
C ALA A 272 6.78 30.14 -6.47
N ASP A 273 5.57 30.24 -5.90
CA ASP A 273 4.33 30.20 -6.67
C ASP A 273 4.15 31.44 -7.55
N GLN A 274 4.51 32.61 -7.04
CA GLN A 274 4.34 33.87 -7.75
C GLN A 274 5.39 34.06 -8.86
N THR A 275 6.67 33.96 -8.51
CA THR A 275 7.79 34.31 -9.42
C THR A 275 8.62 33.11 -9.85
N GLY A 276 8.55 32.01 -9.13
CA GLY A 276 9.46 30.87 -9.26
C GLY A 276 10.78 31.12 -8.56
N VAL A 277 11.48 30.04 -8.21
CA VAL A 277 12.85 30.05 -7.70
C VAL A 277 13.75 29.42 -8.74
N ALA A 278 14.77 30.16 -9.20
CA ALA A 278 15.69 29.69 -10.23
C ALA A 278 16.54 28.53 -9.72
N ALA A 279 16.50 27.38 -10.40
CA ALA A 279 17.40 26.25 -10.23
C ALA A 279 18.24 26.08 -11.50
N PRO A 280 19.35 25.31 -11.48
CA PRO A 280 20.26 25.20 -12.61
C PRO A 280 19.62 24.74 -13.92
N ASP A 281 18.57 23.94 -13.85
CA ASP A 281 17.92 23.28 -15.00
C ASP A 281 16.46 23.68 -15.19
N ARG A 282 15.83 24.36 -14.21
CA ARG A 282 14.41 24.73 -14.24
C ARG A 282 14.04 25.81 -13.21
N MET A 283 12.84 26.35 -13.36
CA MET A 283 12.21 27.16 -12.31
C MET A 283 11.43 26.24 -11.36
N LEU A 284 11.72 26.31 -10.06
CA LEU A 284 10.94 25.63 -9.02
C LEU A 284 9.72 26.48 -8.66
N ARG A 285 8.57 25.80 -8.55
CA ARG A 285 7.32 26.36 -8.02
C ARG A 285 7.14 25.94 -6.55
N GLY A 286 6.19 26.56 -5.85
CA GLY A 286 5.92 26.24 -4.47
C GLY A 286 5.68 24.73 -4.23
N ARG A 287 4.95 24.09 -5.13
CA ARG A 287 4.75 22.64 -5.10
C ARG A 287 6.07 21.83 -5.15
N ASP A 288 7.04 22.25 -5.95
CA ASP A 288 8.33 21.54 -6.05
C ASP A 288 9.10 21.60 -4.74
N ILE A 289 9.01 22.73 -4.02
CA ILE A 289 9.60 22.92 -2.70
C ILE A 289 8.92 22.04 -1.65
N VAL A 290 7.59 22.03 -1.65
CA VAL A 290 6.79 21.21 -0.73
C VAL A 290 7.02 19.71 -0.98
N ASP A 291 7.05 19.30 -2.25
CA ASP A 291 7.34 17.91 -2.65
C ASP A 291 8.76 17.49 -2.21
N ALA A 292 9.75 18.39 -2.34
CA ALA A 292 11.11 18.14 -1.87
C ALA A 292 11.18 17.96 -0.34
N VAL A 293 10.52 18.81 0.42
CA VAL A 293 10.43 18.65 1.88
C VAL A 293 9.70 17.37 2.24
N GLY A 294 8.62 17.03 1.53
CA GLY A 294 7.89 15.77 1.66
C GLY A 294 8.76 14.54 1.39
N ALA A 295 9.61 14.60 0.35
CA ALA A 295 10.59 13.55 0.05
C ALA A 295 11.64 13.41 1.15
N GLY A 296 12.10 14.52 1.72
CA GLY A 296 13.00 14.54 2.88
C GLY A 296 12.35 13.94 4.13
N LEU A 297 11.07 14.22 4.36
CA LEU A 297 10.29 13.65 5.46
C LEU A 297 10.15 12.13 5.39
N GLN A 298 10.17 11.52 4.20
CA GLN A 298 10.14 10.07 4.06
C GLN A 298 11.48 9.38 4.36
N GLN A 299 12.53 10.16 4.62
CA GLN A 299 13.88 9.67 4.88
C GLN A 299 14.31 10.05 6.31
N PRO A 300 14.23 9.14 7.29
CA PRO A 300 14.56 9.46 8.68
C PRO A 300 15.91 10.14 8.87
N ALA A 301 16.93 9.80 8.08
CA ALA A 301 18.26 10.42 8.12
C ALA A 301 18.27 11.89 7.64
N ILE A 302 17.28 12.31 6.85
CA ILE A 302 17.16 13.67 6.32
C ILE A 302 16.36 14.58 7.25
N ILE A 303 15.41 14.03 8.01
CA ILE A 303 14.52 14.80 8.90
C ILE A 303 15.29 15.80 9.79
N PRO A 304 16.38 15.40 10.48
CA PRO A 304 17.15 16.33 11.31
C PRO A 304 17.76 17.51 10.55
N THR A 305 17.94 17.38 9.24
CA THR A 305 18.56 18.43 8.41
C THR A 305 17.54 19.36 7.76
N LEU A 306 16.24 19.04 7.80
CA LEU A 306 15.20 19.82 7.14
C LEU A 306 15.12 21.28 7.59
N PRO A 307 15.27 21.64 8.90
CA PRO A 307 15.30 23.04 9.32
C PRO A 307 16.39 23.83 8.60
N ARG A 308 17.60 23.28 8.50
CA ARG A 308 18.72 23.89 7.78
C ARG A 308 18.41 24.02 6.29
N ILE A 309 17.96 22.95 5.64
CA ILE A 309 17.64 22.94 4.21
C ILE A 309 16.59 24.01 3.87
N ILE A 310 15.53 24.11 4.68
CA ILE A 310 14.47 25.12 4.51
C ILE A 310 15.02 26.53 4.70
N SER A 311 15.83 26.75 5.75
CA SER A 311 16.43 28.04 6.03
C SER A 311 17.35 28.50 4.89
N GLU A 312 18.24 27.61 4.43
CA GLU A 312 19.16 27.88 3.31
C GLU A 312 18.38 28.17 2.01
N ALA A 313 17.33 27.40 1.72
CA ALA A 313 16.50 27.60 0.54
C ALA A 313 15.77 28.97 0.58
N ALA A 314 15.29 29.40 1.76
CA ALA A 314 14.69 30.72 1.94
C ALA A 314 15.69 31.89 1.73
N GLU A 315 16.98 31.61 1.80
CA GLU A 315 18.08 32.56 1.51
C GLU A 315 18.65 32.40 0.08
N GLY A 316 17.99 31.59 -0.77
CA GLY A 316 18.42 31.36 -2.15
C GLY A 316 19.49 30.26 -2.33
N ARG A 317 19.91 29.59 -1.27
CA ARG A 317 20.87 28.48 -1.32
C ARG A 317 20.19 27.14 -1.43
N LEU A 318 20.11 26.60 -2.64
CA LEU A 318 19.30 25.40 -2.96
C LEU A 318 20.07 24.08 -2.84
N THR A 319 21.36 24.08 -2.47
CA THR A 319 22.23 22.88 -2.50
C THR A 319 21.64 21.69 -1.73
N GLY A 320 21.03 21.92 -0.57
CA GLY A 320 20.40 20.87 0.24
C GLY A 320 19.03 20.46 -0.29
N LEU A 321 18.30 21.37 -0.96
CA LEU A 321 16.94 21.13 -1.47
C LEU A 321 16.93 20.38 -2.81
N LEU A 322 17.84 20.73 -3.73
CA LEU A 322 17.84 20.20 -5.10
C LEU A 322 17.90 18.66 -5.20
N PRO A 323 18.70 17.94 -4.40
CA PRO A 323 18.68 16.48 -4.43
C PRO A 323 17.29 15.89 -4.11
N LEU A 324 16.53 16.57 -3.25
CA LEU A 324 15.19 16.13 -2.83
C LEU A 324 14.11 16.43 -3.89
N THR A 325 14.38 17.32 -4.85
CA THR A 325 13.45 17.60 -5.97
C THR A 325 13.50 16.56 -7.07
N ARG A 326 14.51 15.66 -7.05
CA ARG A 326 14.67 14.62 -8.07
C ARG A 326 13.75 13.45 -7.76
N GLN A 327 12.79 13.22 -8.66
CA GLN A 327 11.92 12.06 -8.58
C GLN A 327 12.47 10.93 -9.46
N THR A 328 12.65 9.75 -8.88
CA THR A 328 12.91 8.52 -9.62
C THR A 328 11.59 7.81 -9.92
N PRO A 329 11.44 7.18 -11.11
CA PRO A 329 10.26 6.39 -11.37
C PRO A 329 10.05 5.32 -10.29
N SER A 330 8.86 5.26 -9.73
CA SER A 330 8.50 4.23 -8.77
C SER A 330 8.41 2.86 -9.46
N SER A 331 8.49 1.79 -8.68
CA SER A 331 8.30 0.41 -9.16
C SER A 331 6.86 -0.09 -8.95
N PHE A 332 5.89 0.81 -8.78
CA PHE A 332 4.49 0.41 -8.57
C PHE A 332 3.92 -0.30 -9.81
N ASN A 333 3.20 -1.38 -9.56
CA ASN A 333 2.32 -1.97 -10.53
C ASN A 333 1.03 -1.14 -10.62
N TRP A 334 1.00 -0.22 -11.59
CA TRP A 334 -0.07 0.76 -11.68
C TRP A 334 -1.43 0.18 -12.03
N GLY A 335 -1.49 -0.93 -12.79
CA GLY A 335 -2.77 -1.56 -13.05
C GLY A 335 -3.42 -2.12 -11.79
N LEU A 336 -2.65 -2.79 -10.92
CA LEU A 336 -3.15 -3.22 -9.62
C LEU A 336 -3.53 -2.02 -8.75
N ARG A 337 -2.66 -0.99 -8.70
CA ARG A 337 -2.91 0.22 -7.92
C ARG A 337 -4.21 0.90 -8.33
N LEU A 338 -4.47 1.05 -9.63
CA LEU A 338 -5.70 1.61 -10.16
C LEU A 338 -6.92 0.73 -9.87
N SER A 339 -6.80 -0.59 -9.95
CA SER A 339 -7.91 -1.50 -9.61
C SER A 339 -8.35 -1.32 -8.16
N ILE A 340 -7.40 -1.23 -7.23
CA ILE A 340 -7.67 -1.00 -5.80
C ILE A 340 -8.22 0.43 -5.59
N TRP A 341 -7.52 1.47 -6.08
CA TRP A 341 -7.90 2.87 -5.82
C TRP A 341 -9.25 3.21 -6.41
N CYS A 342 -9.47 2.87 -7.68
CA CYS A 342 -10.73 3.17 -8.35
C CYS A 342 -11.90 2.33 -7.86
N GLY A 343 -11.62 1.15 -7.28
CA GLY A 343 -12.66 0.27 -6.73
C GLY A 343 -12.94 0.48 -5.25
N GLU A 344 -11.93 0.82 -4.44
CA GLU A 344 -12.01 0.75 -2.98
C GLU A 344 -11.77 2.08 -2.26
N GLU A 345 -11.23 3.11 -2.92
CA GLU A 345 -11.00 4.44 -2.35
C GLU A 345 -11.94 5.47 -2.98
N MET A 346 -11.80 5.72 -4.27
CA MET A 346 -12.54 6.77 -4.99
C MET A 346 -14.08 6.70 -4.85
N PRO A 347 -14.75 5.53 -4.81
CA PRO A 347 -16.20 5.48 -4.64
C PRO A 347 -16.70 6.04 -3.31
N PHE A 348 -15.83 6.16 -2.32
CA PHE A 348 -16.15 6.65 -0.97
C PHE A 348 -15.65 8.07 -0.72
N GLU A 349 -14.99 8.70 -1.69
CA GLU A 349 -14.53 10.08 -1.61
C GLU A 349 -15.69 11.07 -1.72
N THR A 350 -15.56 12.20 -1.03
CA THR A 350 -16.53 13.29 -1.10
C THR A 350 -15.90 14.54 -1.74
N ALA A 351 -16.64 15.18 -2.64
CA ALA A 351 -16.15 16.36 -3.34
C ALA A 351 -15.69 17.49 -2.39
N SER A 352 -16.39 17.68 -1.26
CA SER A 352 -16.06 18.72 -0.29
C SER A 352 -14.73 18.45 0.43
N ARG A 353 -14.46 17.19 0.81
CA ARG A 353 -13.17 16.81 1.43
C ARG A 353 -12.04 16.87 0.43
N MET A 354 -12.27 16.40 -0.79
CA MET A 354 -11.28 16.52 -1.87
C MET A 354 -10.91 17.98 -2.15
N ALA A 355 -11.89 18.89 -2.20
CA ALA A 355 -11.62 20.33 -2.39
C ALA A 355 -10.79 20.92 -1.25
N SER A 356 -10.93 20.42 -0.01
CA SER A 356 -10.14 20.90 1.13
C SER A 356 -8.65 20.56 0.98
N GLN A 357 -8.29 19.48 0.28
CA GLN A 357 -6.89 19.04 0.10
C GLN A 357 -6.11 19.93 -0.88
N THR A 358 -6.79 20.62 -1.79
CA THR A 358 -6.18 21.55 -2.73
C THR A 358 -6.33 23.01 -2.29
N SER A 359 -6.84 23.25 -1.07
CA SER A 359 -7.07 24.60 -0.56
C SER A 359 -5.75 25.37 -0.38
N PRO A 360 -5.68 26.64 -0.85
CA PRO A 360 -4.54 27.52 -0.60
C PRO A 360 -4.24 27.71 0.89
N THR A 361 -5.24 27.53 1.78
CA THR A 361 -5.06 27.65 3.25
C THR A 361 -4.12 26.59 3.82
N LEU A 362 -3.89 25.47 3.12
CA LEU A 362 -2.87 24.48 3.51
C LEU A 362 -1.44 25.01 3.31
N GLY A 363 -1.22 26.05 2.49
CA GLY A 363 0.12 26.59 2.24
C GLY A 363 1.07 25.59 1.62
N LEU A 364 0.57 24.73 0.73
CA LEU A 364 1.33 23.64 0.09
C LEU A 364 1.63 23.90 -1.39
N GLY A 365 1.55 25.15 -1.85
CA GLY A 365 1.87 25.50 -3.24
C GLY A 365 1.03 24.74 -4.28
N GLY A 366 -0.23 24.41 -3.95
CA GLY A 366 -1.12 23.65 -4.85
C GLY A 366 -0.71 22.20 -5.10
N VAL A 367 0.05 21.59 -4.18
CA VAL A 367 0.41 20.16 -4.24
C VAL A 367 -0.88 19.32 -4.32
N ASP A 368 -0.93 18.46 -5.32
CA ASP A 368 -1.97 17.45 -5.49
C ASP A 368 -1.37 16.07 -5.23
N ASN A 369 -1.56 15.57 -4.01
CA ASN A 369 -1.06 14.27 -3.57
C ASN A 369 -1.99 13.10 -3.91
N ARG A 370 -2.99 13.30 -4.79
CA ARG A 370 -3.89 12.22 -5.18
C ARG A 370 -3.14 11.08 -5.86
N THR A 371 -3.53 9.88 -5.50
CA THR A 371 -3.02 8.65 -6.14
C THR A 371 -3.61 8.49 -7.53
N ALA A 372 -4.94 8.66 -7.65
CA ALA A 372 -5.65 8.57 -8.92
C ALA A 372 -6.62 9.75 -9.07
N THR A 373 -6.90 10.15 -10.32
CA THR A 373 -7.91 11.15 -10.61
C THR A 373 -9.22 10.50 -11.10
N PRO A 374 -10.36 11.20 -11.03
CA PRO A 374 -11.61 10.68 -11.59
C PRO A 374 -11.50 10.27 -13.05
N GLU A 375 -10.72 11.02 -13.86
CA GLU A 375 -10.50 10.71 -15.28
C GLU A 375 -9.68 9.44 -15.47
N MET A 376 -8.66 9.20 -14.62
CA MET A 376 -7.89 7.96 -14.62
C MET A 376 -8.79 6.77 -14.28
N CYS A 377 -9.65 6.89 -13.28
CA CYS A 377 -10.58 5.83 -12.89
C CYS A 377 -11.69 5.61 -13.93
N ALA A 378 -12.20 6.68 -14.56
CA ALA A 378 -13.13 6.58 -15.70
C ALA A 378 -12.49 5.89 -16.92
N ALA A 379 -11.17 6.04 -17.12
CA ALA A 379 -10.43 5.33 -18.16
C ALA A 379 -10.15 3.86 -17.76
N TRP A 380 -9.88 3.58 -16.48
CA TRP A 380 -9.59 2.22 -15.98
C TRP A 380 -10.83 1.32 -15.90
N ARG A 381 -11.97 1.85 -15.47
CA ARG A 381 -13.30 1.20 -15.45
C ARG A 381 -13.31 -0.12 -14.68
N VAL A 382 -13.26 -0.07 -13.37
CA VAL A 382 -13.54 -1.19 -12.45
C VAL A 382 -14.82 -0.91 -11.66
N SER A 383 -15.48 -1.98 -11.21
CA SER A 383 -16.67 -1.88 -10.38
C SER A 383 -16.32 -1.39 -8.97
N PRO A 384 -17.11 -0.49 -8.38
CA PRO A 384 -16.97 -0.12 -6.97
C PRO A 384 -17.07 -1.34 -6.04
N ALA A 385 -16.27 -1.33 -4.98
CA ALA A 385 -16.43 -2.25 -3.86
C ALA A 385 -17.75 -1.99 -3.12
N ASP A 386 -18.23 -2.97 -2.38
CA ASP A 386 -19.38 -2.77 -1.49
C ASP A 386 -18.99 -1.89 -0.27
N GLY A 387 -20.00 -1.36 0.45
CA GLY A 387 -19.78 -0.47 1.58
C GLY A 387 -18.93 -1.08 2.69
N LYS A 388 -18.89 -2.40 2.84
CA LYS A 388 -18.09 -3.10 3.85
C LYS A 388 -16.59 -2.90 3.67
N ALA A 389 -16.13 -2.62 2.46
CA ALA A 389 -14.73 -2.33 2.17
C ALA A 389 -14.24 -1.02 2.81
N ASN A 390 -15.17 -0.15 3.25
CA ASN A 390 -14.87 1.14 3.90
C ASN A 390 -15.44 1.22 5.33
N GLU A 391 -15.77 0.08 5.96
CA GLU A 391 -16.21 0.02 7.36
C GLU A 391 -15.06 -0.30 8.31
N PRO A 392 -15.00 0.35 9.50
CA PRO A 392 -13.97 0.03 10.49
C PRO A 392 -13.95 -1.45 10.87
N VAL A 393 -12.78 -2.07 10.81
CA VAL A 393 -12.61 -3.47 11.20
C VAL A 393 -12.63 -3.62 12.72
N LYS A 394 -13.42 -4.59 13.20
CA LYS A 394 -13.48 -5.00 14.61
C LYS A 394 -12.78 -6.33 14.78
N SER A 395 -11.85 -6.45 15.73
CA SER A 395 -11.11 -7.68 15.96
C SER A 395 -10.57 -7.77 17.38
N ASP A 396 -10.67 -8.96 17.99
CA ASP A 396 -10.05 -9.29 19.28
C ASP A 396 -8.66 -9.95 19.12
N VAL A 397 -8.20 -10.15 17.90
CA VAL A 397 -6.84 -10.64 17.63
C VAL A 397 -5.82 -9.64 18.17
N PRO A 398 -4.73 -10.08 18.83
CA PRO A 398 -3.67 -9.18 19.27
C PRO A 398 -3.05 -8.42 18.09
N VAL A 399 -2.93 -7.09 18.22
CA VAL A 399 -2.36 -6.21 17.18
C VAL A 399 -1.28 -5.31 17.77
N LEU A 400 -0.12 -5.26 17.14
CA LEU A 400 0.89 -4.23 17.36
C LEU A 400 0.79 -3.18 16.24
N ILE A 401 0.61 -1.92 16.62
CA ILE A 401 0.54 -0.79 15.69
C ILE A 401 1.78 0.07 15.89
N LEU A 402 2.59 0.21 14.83
CA LEU A 402 3.76 1.07 14.79
C LEU A 402 3.50 2.28 13.88
N ALA A 403 3.97 3.46 14.31
CA ALA A 403 3.86 4.69 13.52
C ALA A 403 5.08 5.57 13.71
N GLY A 404 5.61 6.15 12.65
CA GLY A 404 6.66 7.15 12.73
C GLY A 404 6.09 8.53 13.07
N GLU A 405 6.78 9.29 13.92
CA GLU A 405 6.38 10.63 14.35
C GLU A 405 6.13 11.58 13.18
N PHE A 406 7.04 11.56 12.20
CA PHE A 406 7.04 12.45 11.04
C PHE A 406 6.45 11.83 9.76
N ASP A 407 5.73 10.72 9.88
CA ASP A 407 5.16 10.05 8.70
C ASP A 407 4.22 11.01 7.92
N PRO A 408 4.58 11.42 6.69
CA PRO A 408 3.77 12.32 5.86
C PRO A 408 2.69 11.59 5.06
N VAL A 409 2.72 10.25 5.05
CA VAL A 409 1.87 9.38 4.22
C VAL A 409 0.73 8.81 5.04
N THR A 410 1.07 8.17 6.19
CA THR A 410 0.12 7.51 7.08
C THR A 410 0.34 8.01 8.51
N PRO A 411 -0.28 9.15 8.87
CA PRO A 411 0.01 9.85 10.11
C PRO A 411 -0.33 8.99 11.34
N PRO A 412 0.38 9.17 12.49
CA PRO A 412 0.15 8.41 13.73
C PRO A 412 -1.29 8.37 14.22
N ALA A 413 -2.07 9.41 13.92
CA ALA A 413 -3.49 9.49 14.27
C ALA A 413 -4.31 8.34 13.65
N TRP A 414 -3.92 7.86 12.48
CA TRP A 414 -4.61 6.75 11.84
C TRP A 414 -4.39 5.42 12.59
N GLY A 415 -3.19 5.17 13.08
CA GLY A 415 -2.93 4.02 13.93
C GLY A 415 -3.71 4.07 15.24
N ARG A 416 -3.77 5.24 15.88
CA ARG A 416 -4.60 5.45 17.11
C ARG A 416 -6.08 5.24 16.86
N ARG A 417 -6.59 5.51 15.65
CA ARG A 417 -7.99 5.30 15.29
C ARG A 417 -8.43 3.85 15.48
N LEU A 418 -7.56 2.88 15.18
CA LEU A 418 -7.88 1.45 15.28
C LEU A 418 -8.12 0.97 16.72
N LEU A 419 -7.56 1.66 17.72
CA LEU A 419 -7.77 1.32 19.13
C LEU A 419 -9.26 1.34 19.55
N ARG A 420 -10.11 2.05 18.81
CA ARG A 420 -11.55 2.12 19.09
C ARG A 420 -12.29 0.83 18.73
N THR A 421 -11.73 0.02 17.81
CA THR A 421 -12.39 -1.19 17.28
C THR A 421 -11.55 -2.45 17.45
N MET A 422 -10.32 -2.32 17.98
CA MET A 422 -9.40 -3.41 18.26
C MET A 422 -8.91 -3.33 19.71
N PRO A 423 -9.67 -3.86 20.67
CA PRO A 423 -9.39 -3.69 22.11
C PRO A 423 -8.06 -4.30 22.54
N ASN A 424 -7.56 -5.33 21.84
CA ASN A 424 -6.27 -5.95 22.10
C ASN A 424 -5.12 -5.33 21.30
N ALA A 425 -5.35 -4.18 20.65
CA ALA A 425 -4.30 -3.47 19.93
C ALA A 425 -3.45 -2.61 20.86
N ARG A 426 -2.14 -2.57 20.57
CA ARG A 426 -1.16 -1.72 21.25
C ARG A 426 -0.56 -0.77 20.25
N PHE A 427 -0.60 0.52 20.53
CA PHE A 427 -0.08 1.56 19.66
C PHE A 427 1.26 2.10 20.19
N VAL A 428 2.25 2.15 19.32
CA VAL A 428 3.56 2.72 19.60
C VAL A 428 3.93 3.73 18.52
N GLN A 429 4.24 4.96 18.93
CA GLN A 429 4.84 5.95 18.06
C GLN A 429 6.35 5.98 18.28
N ILE A 430 7.13 5.86 17.21
CA ILE A 430 8.59 5.87 17.27
C ILE A 430 9.07 7.32 16.99
N PRO A 431 9.73 7.97 17.97
CA PRO A 431 10.28 9.31 17.79
C PRO A 431 11.33 9.36 16.68
N GLY A 432 11.40 10.46 15.98
CA GLY A 432 12.37 10.69 14.89
C GLY A 432 12.15 9.86 13.64
N GLN A 433 11.17 8.94 13.63
CA GLN A 433 10.89 8.06 12.49
C GLN A 433 9.82 8.61 11.58
N SER A 434 9.82 8.08 10.36
CA SER A 434 8.85 8.39 9.32
C SER A 434 8.07 7.14 8.88
N HIS A 435 7.72 7.08 7.58
CA HIS A 435 7.01 5.96 6.97
C HIS A 435 7.85 4.68 7.03
N GLY A 436 7.38 3.66 7.77
CA GLY A 436 8.12 2.43 8.01
C GLY A 436 8.85 2.38 9.35
N ALA A 437 8.14 2.63 10.44
CA ALA A 437 8.69 2.65 11.80
C ALA A 437 9.24 1.29 12.27
N MET A 438 8.76 0.17 11.73
CA MET A 438 9.26 -1.18 11.99
C MET A 438 10.71 -1.40 11.53
N PHE A 439 11.15 -0.67 10.50
CA PHE A 439 12.49 -0.85 9.92
C PHE A 439 13.60 -0.18 10.74
N ASN A 440 13.23 0.57 11.76
CA ASN A 440 14.16 1.05 12.78
C ASN A 440 14.46 -0.06 13.80
N ARG A 441 15.63 0.01 14.45
CA ARG A 441 16.05 -1.01 15.42
C ARG A 441 15.04 -1.24 16.54
N CYS A 442 14.50 -0.17 17.14
CA CYS A 442 13.53 -0.28 18.23
C CYS A 442 12.21 -0.86 17.75
N GLY A 443 11.66 -0.37 16.63
CA GLY A 443 10.45 -0.92 16.01
C GLY A 443 10.60 -2.40 15.63
N GLY A 444 11.76 -2.77 15.09
CA GLY A 444 12.10 -4.17 14.79
C GLY A 444 12.15 -5.06 16.03
N GLN A 445 12.81 -4.61 17.11
CA GLN A 445 12.86 -5.35 18.38
C GLN A 445 11.46 -5.52 19.00
N MET A 446 10.63 -4.48 18.98
CA MET A 446 9.25 -4.56 19.47
C MET A 446 8.41 -5.53 18.63
N THR A 447 8.60 -5.53 17.31
CA THR A 447 7.95 -6.48 16.39
C THR A 447 8.32 -7.92 16.75
N LEU A 448 9.60 -8.22 16.95
CA LEU A 448 10.06 -9.57 17.31
C LEU A 448 9.53 -10.02 18.68
N ALA A 449 9.58 -9.14 19.69
CA ALA A 449 9.06 -9.43 21.03
C ALA A 449 7.54 -9.69 20.98
N PHE A 450 6.80 -8.92 20.22
CA PHE A 450 5.36 -9.12 20.05
C PHE A 450 5.04 -10.41 19.30
N LEU A 451 5.78 -10.75 18.25
CA LEU A 451 5.60 -12.04 17.54
C LEU A 451 5.94 -13.22 18.42
N HIS A 452 6.92 -13.09 19.32
CA HIS A 452 7.26 -14.14 20.28
C HIS A 452 6.10 -14.40 21.23
N ASP A 453 5.62 -13.37 21.92
CA ASP A 453 4.45 -13.44 22.81
C ASP A 453 3.54 -12.21 22.65
N PRO A 454 2.45 -12.30 21.84
CA PRO A 454 1.51 -11.19 21.65
C PRO A 454 0.74 -10.82 22.94
N GLY A 455 0.73 -11.67 23.96
CA GLY A 455 0.10 -11.43 25.25
C GLY A 455 0.99 -10.64 26.22
N ALA A 456 2.30 -10.76 26.10
CA ALA A 456 3.25 -10.13 27.01
C ALA A 456 3.23 -8.59 26.89
N PRO A 457 3.45 -7.86 27.99
CA PRO A 457 3.63 -6.40 27.94
C PRO A 457 4.81 -6.04 27.02
N LEU A 458 4.64 -4.99 26.20
CA LEU A 458 5.75 -4.46 25.41
C LEU A 458 6.68 -3.64 26.33
N SER A 459 7.97 -3.93 26.32
CA SER A 459 8.93 -3.04 26.97
C SER A 459 9.05 -1.74 26.21
N GLY A 460 8.86 -0.62 26.91
CA GLY A 460 9.11 0.72 26.39
C GLY A 460 10.56 1.16 26.45
N ASP A 461 11.48 0.31 26.97
CA ASP A 461 12.85 0.70 27.29
C ASP A 461 13.65 1.23 26.09
N CYS A 462 13.44 0.66 24.91
CA CYS A 462 14.12 1.13 23.72
C CYS A 462 13.60 2.51 23.26
N ILE A 463 12.28 2.77 23.40
CA ILE A 463 11.68 4.07 23.08
C ILE A 463 12.17 5.15 24.06
N ALA A 464 12.18 4.82 25.35
CA ALA A 464 12.65 5.74 26.39
C ALA A 464 14.12 6.15 26.24
N LYS A 465 14.91 5.32 25.57
CA LYS A 465 16.34 5.58 25.28
C LYS A 465 16.56 6.28 23.94
N LEU A 466 15.54 6.40 23.08
CA LEU A 466 15.70 7.17 21.85
C LEU A 466 15.82 8.65 22.19
N PRO A 467 16.88 9.34 21.75
CA PRO A 467 16.91 10.78 21.82
C PRO A 467 15.74 11.31 20.98
N GLY A 468 15.12 12.41 21.41
CA GLY A 468 14.26 13.18 20.51
C GLY A 468 15.02 13.55 19.24
N THR A 469 14.34 14.08 18.24
CA THR A 469 15.01 14.52 17.01
C THR A 469 16.03 15.61 17.35
N VAL A 470 17.32 15.31 17.17
CA VAL A 470 18.41 16.28 17.32
C VAL A 470 18.63 16.94 15.96
N PHE A 471 18.29 18.22 15.85
CA PHE A 471 18.43 18.96 14.61
C PHE A 471 19.89 19.34 14.30
N VAL A 472 20.24 19.26 13.01
CA VAL A 472 21.56 19.61 12.50
C VAL A 472 21.64 21.14 12.34
N LEU A 473 22.56 21.77 13.08
CA LEU A 473 22.70 23.22 13.10
C LEU A 473 23.70 23.78 12.08
N ASP A 474 24.72 22.99 11.69
CA ASP A 474 25.79 23.42 10.78
C ASP A 474 26.04 22.41 9.65
N ALA A 475 26.53 22.91 8.50
CA ALA A 475 26.75 22.09 7.30
C ALA A 475 27.83 20.99 7.44
N GLY A 476 28.65 21.04 8.49
CA GLY A 476 29.75 20.07 8.75
C GLY A 476 29.41 18.96 9.75
N THR A 477 28.27 19.04 10.43
CA THR A 477 27.83 18.01 11.37
C THR A 477 26.99 16.97 10.64
N ALA A 478 27.50 15.74 10.49
CA ALA A 478 26.68 14.63 10.09
C ALA A 478 25.52 14.45 11.10
N ALA A 479 24.31 14.19 10.62
CA ALA A 479 23.24 13.78 11.52
C ALA A 479 23.74 12.60 12.37
N PRO A 480 23.51 12.59 13.70
CA PRO A 480 23.90 11.45 14.53
C PRO A 480 23.29 10.19 13.91
N ALA A 481 24.13 9.15 13.73
CA ALA A 481 23.69 7.88 13.21
C ALA A 481 22.53 7.40 14.10
N MET A 482 21.34 7.30 13.53
CA MET A 482 20.19 6.70 14.23
C MET A 482 20.48 5.21 14.41
N GLN A 483 20.83 4.83 15.64
CA GLN A 483 21.17 3.46 16.04
C GLN A 483 19.94 2.57 16.11
#